data_b5783f50292c2d51bf36ac81a9f38779
#
_entry.id   b5783f50292c2d51bf36ac81a9f38779
#
_cell.length_a   1.000
_cell.length_b   1.000
_cell.length_c   1.000
_cell.angle_alpha   90.00
_cell.angle_beta   90.00
_cell.angle_gamma   90.00
#
_symmetry.space_group_name_H-M   'P 1'
#
loop_
_entity.id
_entity.type
_entity.pdbx_description
1 polymer ?
#
loop_
_entity_poly.entity_id
_entity_poly.type
_entity_poly.pdbx_seq_one_letter_code
_entity_poly.pdbx_strand_id
1 'polypeptide(L)'
;MRFVACLLIVLITACSSTPQTEEFAVKAVCDLEYSRYQATVTGYCQEPRADLLASVPVINNSITIKPLEKIPEVFWFNKKMNFSLLKQDSVAPVIFVIAGTGAGYDSAKMINLQKNFYQQGYHVISLSSPTFANFIVNSNNTKYMPGNLAHDAKELYDVMELVWQQVQDEDEVEASSFAITGYSLGGAHSAFVSLLDEERKVFNFEKVLLINPPVSLYHSVSILDQYFDLRSNRHAAIAMFDEIFKRFSDGYSAQESSNFDQDSIFSLFKNANLTEAELKLLIGASFRMSSSDMIFALDTSFNSGAVTYKNHDIDKFESLTHSMQRVSDITFVNYFEGAMLPRAQLENANITKDELIHRYSLHAIEDYLKNSDKIHLVTNNDDIILDATIGVISLSDLDLELKNLKENNDLVWENVKIRADGASSSGTFNDI
;
A
#
# COMPACT_ATOMS: atom_id res chain seq x y z
N MET A 1 46.86 -77.59 21.12
CA MET A 1 45.98 -76.86 20.18
C MET A 1 45.43 -75.63 20.90
N ARG A 2 45.99 -74.46 20.60
CA ARG A 2 45.62 -73.17 21.22
C ARG A 2 44.73 -72.43 20.25
N PHE A 3 43.48 -72.12 20.66
CA PHE A 3 42.59 -71.23 19.92
C PHE A 3 42.81 -69.84 20.43
N VAL A 4 43.23 -68.95 19.50
CA VAL A 4 43.36 -67.53 19.72
C VAL A 4 42.02 -66.89 19.25
N ALA A 5 41.27 -66.30 20.17
CA ALA A 5 40.08 -65.53 19.84
C ALA A 5 40.48 -64.05 19.55
N CYS A 6 40.33 -63.62 18.31
CA CYS A 6 40.47 -62.22 17.91
C CYS A 6 39.17 -61.46 18.26
N LEU A 7 39.24 -60.52 19.19
CA LEU A 7 38.18 -59.61 19.52
C LEU A 7 38.27 -58.40 18.56
N LEU A 8 37.29 -58.28 17.66
CA LEU A 8 37.15 -57.15 16.76
C LEU A 8 36.37 -56.05 17.52
N ILE A 9 37.10 -54.99 17.89
CA ILE A 9 36.47 -53.78 18.43
C ILE A 9 36.06 -52.91 17.23
N VAL A 10 34.75 -52.81 16.98
CA VAL A 10 34.21 -51.85 15.98
C VAL A 10 34.03 -50.51 16.70
N LEU A 11 34.91 -49.59 16.39
CA LEU A 11 34.75 -48.16 16.74
C LEU A 11 33.70 -47.54 15.84
N ILE A 12 32.50 -47.31 16.38
CA ILE A 12 31.49 -46.50 15.75
C ILE A 12 31.85 -45.04 16.01
N THR A 13 32.49 -44.38 15.04
CA THR A 13 32.62 -42.92 15.01
C THR A 13 31.28 -42.35 14.56
N ALA A 14 30.49 -41.86 15.50
CA ALA A 14 29.34 -41.05 15.23
C ALA A 14 29.82 -39.69 14.65
N CYS A 15 29.71 -39.52 13.37
CA CYS A 15 29.78 -38.19 12.78
C CYS A 15 28.51 -37.42 13.18
N SER A 16 28.62 -36.56 14.17
CA SER A 16 27.65 -35.54 14.43
C SER A 16 27.83 -34.48 13.35
N SER A 17 27.06 -34.54 12.27
CA SER A 17 26.87 -33.44 11.35
C SER A 17 26.02 -32.39 12.06
N THR A 18 26.65 -31.36 12.63
CA THR A 18 25.99 -30.08 12.89
C THR A 18 25.44 -29.60 11.53
N PRO A 19 24.18 -29.19 11.45
CA PRO A 19 23.71 -28.51 10.24
C PRO A 19 24.53 -27.23 10.13
N GLN A 20 25.37 -27.16 9.12
CA GLN A 20 25.90 -25.88 8.65
C GLN A 20 24.70 -25.11 8.11
N THR A 21 24.26 -24.14 8.87
CA THR A 21 23.51 -23.02 8.30
C THR A 21 24.46 -22.38 7.28
N GLU A 22 24.26 -22.68 6.00
CA GLU A 22 24.83 -21.88 4.95
C GLU A 22 24.31 -20.45 5.14
N GLU A 23 25.14 -19.61 5.73
CA GLU A 23 25.00 -18.16 5.61
C GLU A 23 25.13 -17.86 4.12
N PHE A 24 23.99 -17.72 3.45
CA PHE A 24 23.97 -17.12 2.11
C PHE A 24 24.46 -15.69 2.26
N ALA A 25 25.76 -15.49 2.15
CA ALA A 25 26.34 -14.19 1.93
C ALA A 25 25.83 -13.71 0.58
N VAL A 26 24.75 -12.96 0.60
CA VAL A 26 24.22 -12.27 -0.57
C VAL A 26 25.28 -11.24 -0.99
N LYS A 27 26.02 -11.57 -2.03
CA LYS A 27 27.00 -10.66 -2.62
C LYS A 27 26.22 -9.61 -3.38
N ALA A 28 26.27 -8.36 -2.93
CA ALA A 28 25.69 -7.25 -3.66
C ALA A 28 26.29 -7.21 -5.08
N VAL A 29 25.45 -7.42 -6.08
CA VAL A 29 25.83 -7.44 -7.49
C VAL A 29 25.69 -6.05 -8.12
N CYS A 30 25.31 -5.06 -7.32
CA CYS A 30 24.98 -3.72 -7.78
C CYS A 30 26.09 -2.74 -7.43
N ASP A 31 26.99 -2.51 -8.40
CA ASP A 31 28.01 -1.44 -8.33
C ASP A 31 27.46 -0.04 -8.66
N LEU A 32 26.14 0.11 -8.84
CA LEU A 32 25.50 1.37 -9.18
C LEU A 32 24.87 1.98 -7.92
N GLU A 33 25.31 3.16 -7.55
CA GLU A 33 24.63 4.00 -6.58
C GLU A 33 23.31 4.50 -7.20
N TYR A 34 22.24 3.74 -7.01
CA TYR A 34 20.90 4.20 -7.36
C TYR A 34 20.47 5.26 -6.36
N SER A 35 20.02 6.42 -6.85
CA SER A 35 19.34 7.36 -5.98
C SER A 35 17.99 6.75 -5.51
N ARG A 36 17.52 7.15 -4.32
CA ARG A 36 16.21 6.72 -3.80
C ARG A 36 15.05 6.96 -4.78
N TYR A 37 15.15 8.01 -5.59
CA TYR A 37 14.15 8.33 -6.63
C TYR A 37 14.21 7.36 -7.81
N GLN A 38 15.42 6.99 -8.21
CA GLN A 38 15.60 5.98 -9.25
C GLN A 38 15.10 4.63 -8.79
N ALA A 39 15.44 4.20 -7.56
CA ALA A 39 14.95 2.97 -6.98
C ALA A 39 13.42 2.92 -6.91
N THR A 40 12.77 4.06 -6.58
CA THR A 40 11.31 4.17 -6.56
C THR A 40 10.68 3.91 -7.92
N VAL A 41 11.27 4.43 -9.00
CA VAL A 41 10.70 4.35 -10.35
C VAL A 41 11.10 3.07 -11.08
N THR A 42 12.37 2.66 -11.00
CA THR A 42 12.88 1.56 -11.81
C THR A 42 12.99 0.24 -11.06
N GLY A 43 12.81 0.25 -9.75
CA GLY A 43 13.17 -0.85 -8.87
C GLY A 43 14.67 -0.88 -8.62
N TYR A 44 15.03 -1.60 -7.57
CA TYR A 44 16.42 -1.81 -7.25
C TYR A 44 17.06 -2.77 -8.27
N CYS A 45 18.36 -2.71 -8.42
CA CYS A 45 19.05 -3.62 -9.32
C CYS A 45 18.90 -5.08 -8.87
N GLN A 46 19.09 -6.02 -9.81
CA GLN A 46 18.81 -7.45 -9.66
C GLN A 46 19.59 -8.10 -8.50
N GLU A 47 19.06 -7.98 -7.31
CA GLU A 47 19.46 -8.82 -6.18
C GLU A 47 18.43 -9.93 -5.93
N PRO A 48 18.80 -10.95 -5.14
CA PRO A 48 17.93 -12.11 -5.00
C PRO A 48 16.55 -11.67 -4.55
N ARG A 49 15.66 -11.62 -5.52
CA ARG A 49 14.24 -11.51 -5.27
C ARG A 49 13.83 -12.79 -4.54
N ALA A 50 12.90 -12.69 -3.61
CA ALA A 50 12.23 -13.89 -3.17
C ALA A 50 11.80 -14.68 -4.41
N ASP A 51 12.06 -16.00 -4.43
CA ASP A 51 11.59 -16.87 -5.51
C ASP A 51 10.07 -16.91 -5.48
N LEU A 52 9.45 -15.88 -6.03
CA LEU A 52 8.00 -15.79 -6.12
C LEU A 52 7.50 -16.72 -7.22
N LEU A 53 6.39 -17.37 -6.94
CA LEU A 53 5.69 -18.15 -7.94
C LEU A 53 5.39 -17.27 -9.17
N ALA A 54 5.66 -17.81 -10.37
CA ALA A 54 5.36 -17.09 -11.61
C ALA A 54 3.89 -16.69 -11.69
N SER A 55 2.99 -17.59 -11.23
CA SER A 55 1.55 -17.36 -11.12
C SER A 55 1.01 -17.98 -9.84
N VAL A 56 -0.08 -17.41 -9.33
CA VAL A 56 -0.86 -17.89 -8.19
C VAL A 56 -2.34 -17.94 -8.57
N PRO A 57 -3.16 -18.80 -7.95
CA PRO A 57 -4.58 -18.95 -8.29
C PRO A 57 -5.41 -17.77 -7.75
N VAL A 58 -5.35 -16.64 -8.41
CA VAL A 58 -6.11 -15.44 -8.02
C VAL A 58 -7.57 -15.58 -8.43
N ILE A 59 -8.47 -15.44 -7.48
CA ILE A 59 -9.91 -15.32 -7.69
C ILE A 59 -10.25 -13.83 -7.58
N ASN A 60 -10.64 -13.21 -8.68
CA ASN A 60 -11.12 -11.84 -8.69
C ASN A 60 -12.62 -11.82 -8.38
N ASN A 61 -12.97 -11.18 -7.29
CA ASN A 61 -14.33 -11.10 -6.78
C ASN A 61 -14.80 -9.64 -6.70
N SER A 62 -16.10 -9.48 -6.50
CA SER A 62 -16.69 -8.15 -6.28
C SER A 62 -17.89 -8.24 -5.35
N ILE A 63 -18.10 -7.19 -4.55
CA ILE A 63 -19.22 -7.09 -3.62
C ILE A 63 -20.05 -5.84 -3.89
N THR A 64 -21.38 -5.96 -3.77
CA THR A 64 -22.30 -4.84 -3.87
C THR A 64 -22.52 -4.24 -2.50
N ILE A 65 -22.02 -3.01 -2.27
CA ILE A 65 -22.14 -2.32 -0.97
C ILE A 65 -23.34 -1.39 -0.95
N LYS A 66 -23.62 -0.72 -2.07
CA LYS A 66 -24.78 0.16 -2.21
C LYS A 66 -25.58 -0.13 -3.47
N PRO A 67 -26.85 0.30 -3.54
CA PRO A 67 -27.68 0.14 -4.73
C PRO A 67 -26.97 0.68 -6.00
N LEU A 68 -26.98 -0.10 -7.06
CA LEU A 68 -26.24 0.21 -8.30
C LEU A 68 -26.68 1.52 -8.96
N GLU A 69 -27.95 1.89 -8.78
CA GLU A 69 -28.54 3.13 -9.28
C GLU A 69 -28.06 4.39 -8.55
N LYS A 70 -27.39 4.23 -7.40
CA LYS A 70 -26.76 5.34 -6.66
C LYS A 70 -25.33 5.61 -7.08
N ILE A 71 -24.79 4.80 -7.97
CA ILE A 71 -23.45 4.98 -8.52
C ILE A 71 -23.55 5.90 -9.71
N PRO A 72 -22.78 7.04 -9.74
CA PRO A 72 -22.81 7.97 -10.87
C PRO A 72 -22.50 7.26 -12.19
N GLU A 73 -23.22 7.62 -13.25
CA GLU A 73 -23.12 6.91 -14.53
C GLU A 73 -21.72 6.95 -15.14
N VAL A 74 -20.97 8.01 -14.91
CA VAL A 74 -19.56 8.10 -15.32
C VAL A 74 -18.69 6.97 -14.77
N PHE A 75 -19.06 6.35 -13.63
CA PHE A 75 -18.39 5.20 -13.05
C PHE A 75 -19.07 3.86 -13.38
N TRP A 76 -19.66 3.75 -14.56
CA TRP A 76 -20.36 2.53 -15.01
C TRP A 76 -19.56 1.23 -14.88
N PHE A 77 -18.21 1.33 -14.91
CA PHE A 77 -17.26 0.23 -14.76
C PHE A 77 -16.87 -0.06 -13.29
N ASN A 78 -17.22 0.83 -12.35
CA ASN A 78 -16.92 0.73 -10.91
C ASN A 78 -18.17 0.44 -10.06
N LYS A 79 -19.17 -0.25 -10.61
CA LYS A 79 -20.48 -0.46 -9.94
C LYS A 79 -20.44 -1.37 -8.72
N LYS A 80 -19.38 -2.16 -8.57
CA LYS A 80 -19.17 -3.02 -7.41
C LYS A 80 -17.77 -2.77 -6.86
N MET A 81 -17.62 -2.97 -5.56
CA MET A 81 -16.29 -2.96 -4.96
C MET A 81 -15.57 -4.26 -5.30
N ASN A 82 -14.38 -4.12 -5.89
CA ASN A 82 -13.57 -5.25 -6.33
C ASN A 82 -12.54 -5.63 -5.26
N PHE A 83 -12.27 -6.93 -5.15
CA PHE A 83 -11.22 -7.48 -4.31
C PHE A 83 -10.69 -8.78 -4.93
N SER A 84 -9.58 -9.30 -4.40
CA SER A 84 -9.09 -10.62 -4.81
C SER A 84 -8.90 -11.54 -3.62
N LEU A 85 -9.06 -12.84 -3.89
CA LEU A 85 -8.84 -13.93 -2.96
C LEU A 85 -7.81 -14.90 -3.55
N LEU A 86 -6.84 -15.32 -2.73
CA LEU A 86 -6.03 -16.50 -2.96
C LEU A 86 -6.34 -17.48 -1.83
N LYS A 87 -6.88 -18.63 -2.19
CA LYS A 87 -7.34 -19.65 -1.25
C LYS A 87 -6.34 -20.80 -1.17
N GLN A 88 -5.98 -21.22 0.04
CA GLN A 88 -5.29 -22.49 0.32
C GLN A 88 -6.29 -23.66 0.25
N ASP A 89 -5.80 -24.88 0.07
CA ASP A 89 -6.62 -26.08 -0.05
C ASP A 89 -7.16 -26.61 1.30
N SER A 90 -6.75 -26.02 2.41
CA SER A 90 -7.11 -26.42 3.77
C SER A 90 -7.28 -25.23 4.69
N VAL A 91 -7.75 -25.46 5.92
CA VAL A 91 -7.79 -24.45 6.99
C VAL A 91 -6.41 -23.80 7.13
N ALA A 92 -6.36 -22.48 7.04
CA ALA A 92 -5.11 -21.71 7.09
C ALA A 92 -5.37 -20.33 7.70
N PRO A 93 -4.32 -19.60 8.13
CA PRO A 93 -4.49 -18.21 8.55
C PRO A 93 -4.92 -17.34 7.37
N VAL A 94 -5.78 -16.36 7.63
CA VAL A 94 -6.20 -15.34 6.67
C VAL A 94 -5.39 -14.07 6.88
N ILE A 95 -4.90 -13.49 5.79
CA ILE A 95 -4.30 -12.16 5.82
C ILE A 95 -5.05 -11.20 4.90
N PHE A 96 -5.44 -10.06 5.46
CA PHE A 96 -5.90 -8.91 4.67
C PHE A 96 -4.71 -8.07 4.24
N VAL A 97 -4.63 -7.76 2.94
CA VAL A 97 -3.57 -6.92 2.36
C VAL A 97 -4.20 -5.63 1.83
N ILE A 98 -3.78 -4.49 2.37
CA ILE A 98 -4.37 -3.18 2.09
C ILE A 98 -3.44 -2.36 1.19
N ALA A 99 -3.98 -1.89 0.07
CA ALA A 99 -3.22 -1.11 -0.90
C ALA A 99 -2.86 0.30 -0.37
N GLY A 100 -1.76 0.86 -0.89
CA GLY A 100 -1.32 2.22 -0.62
C GLY A 100 -2.13 3.29 -1.35
N THR A 101 -1.70 4.55 -1.26
CA THR A 101 -2.40 5.72 -1.81
C THR A 101 -2.77 5.53 -3.29
N GLY A 102 -4.06 5.62 -3.59
CA GLY A 102 -4.59 5.58 -4.96
C GLY A 102 -4.39 4.24 -5.69
N ALA A 103 -4.04 3.17 -4.98
CA ALA A 103 -3.78 1.88 -5.58
C ALA A 103 -4.98 0.92 -5.44
N GLY A 104 -5.19 0.11 -6.48
CA GLY A 104 -6.16 -0.97 -6.49
C GLY A 104 -5.64 -2.25 -5.83
N TYR A 105 -6.55 -3.15 -5.50
CA TYR A 105 -6.29 -4.48 -4.93
C TYR A 105 -5.41 -5.37 -5.83
N ASP A 106 -5.32 -5.05 -7.10
CA ASP A 106 -4.64 -5.76 -8.17
C ASP A 106 -3.42 -5.00 -8.74
N SER A 107 -2.95 -3.95 -8.05
CA SER A 107 -1.72 -3.26 -8.44
C SER A 107 -0.50 -4.18 -8.37
N ALA A 108 0.59 -3.83 -9.05
CA ALA A 108 1.79 -4.68 -9.14
C ALA A 108 2.36 -5.03 -7.76
N LYS A 109 2.40 -4.06 -6.83
CA LYS A 109 2.82 -4.29 -5.44
C LYS A 109 1.89 -5.23 -4.71
N MET A 110 0.57 -5.07 -4.88
CA MET A 110 -0.42 -5.94 -4.27
C MET A 110 -0.29 -7.37 -4.77
N ILE A 111 -0.06 -7.57 -6.07
CA ILE A 111 0.18 -8.90 -6.66
C ILE A 111 1.43 -9.54 -6.04
N ASN A 112 2.50 -8.78 -5.83
CA ASN A 112 3.71 -9.27 -5.20
C ASN A 112 3.47 -9.68 -3.73
N LEU A 113 2.79 -8.86 -2.95
CA LEU A 113 2.40 -9.19 -1.58
C LEU A 113 1.50 -10.43 -1.53
N GLN A 114 0.51 -10.51 -2.41
CA GLN A 114 -0.35 -11.68 -2.53
C GLN A 114 0.45 -12.96 -2.75
N LYS A 115 1.40 -12.95 -3.68
CA LYS A 115 2.27 -14.09 -3.96
C LYS A 115 3.10 -14.49 -2.75
N ASN A 116 3.70 -13.50 -2.07
CA ASN A 116 4.50 -13.73 -0.87
C ASN A 116 3.69 -14.42 0.23
N PHE A 117 2.55 -13.86 0.62
CA PHE A 117 1.75 -14.41 1.71
C PHE A 117 1.09 -15.74 1.32
N TYR A 118 0.67 -15.91 0.07
CA TYR A 118 0.14 -17.19 -0.41
C TYR A 118 1.18 -18.30 -0.31
N GLN A 119 2.44 -18.04 -0.69
CA GLN A 119 3.55 -19.00 -0.56
C GLN A 119 3.86 -19.35 0.90
N GLN A 120 3.53 -18.47 1.84
CA GLN A 120 3.68 -18.69 3.27
C GLN A 120 2.48 -19.45 3.87
N GLY A 121 1.53 -19.90 3.06
CA GLY A 121 0.40 -20.69 3.50
C GLY A 121 -0.80 -19.89 4.00
N TYR A 122 -0.89 -18.60 3.71
CA TYR A 122 -2.06 -17.78 4.04
C TYR A 122 -3.14 -17.88 2.96
N HIS A 123 -4.41 -17.85 3.38
CA HIS A 123 -5.44 -17.29 2.52
C HIS A 123 -5.21 -15.79 2.43
N VAL A 124 -5.21 -15.22 1.25
CA VAL A 124 -4.91 -13.79 1.05
C VAL A 124 -6.11 -13.08 0.49
N ILE A 125 -6.60 -12.07 1.20
CA ILE A 125 -7.67 -11.17 0.74
C ILE A 125 -7.06 -9.79 0.52
N SER A 126 -7.08 -9.33 -0.73
CA SER A 126 -6.51 -8.02 -1.09
C SER A 126 -7.59 -6.99 -1.36
N LEU A 127 -7.46 -5.82 -0.73
CA LEU A 127 -8.41 -4.73 -0.82
C LEU A 127 -7.75 -3.46 -1.37
N SER A 128 -8.50 -2.73 -2.19
CA SER A 128 -8.09 -1.43 -2.69
C SER A 128 -7.97 -0.40 -1.56
N SER A 129 -7.12 0.58 -1.76
CA SER A 129 -7.00 1.72 -0.85
C SER A 129 -8.33 2.46 -0.69
N PRO A 130 -8.67 2.94 0.52
CA PRO A 130 -9.75 3.90 0.73
C PRO A 130 -9.66 5.18 -0.12
N THR A 131 -8.47 5.49 -0.66
CA THR A 131 -8.26 6.62 -1.58
C THR A 131 -8.39 6.25 -3.07
N PHE A 132 -8.69 5.00 -3.39
CA PHE A 132 -8.89 4.55 -4.77
C PHE A 132 -10.32 4.78 -5.22
N ALA A 133 -10.51 5.21 -6.48
CA ALA A 133 -11.83 5.59 -7.00
C ALA A 133 -12.90 4.50 -6.82
N ASN A 134 -12.57 3.22 -7.09
CA ASN A 134 -13.51 2.12 -6.90
C ASN A 134 -14.00 2.00 -5.45
N PHE A 135 -13.12 2.23 -4.45
CA PHE A 135 -13.50 2.24 -3.04
C PHE A 135 -14.44 3.42 -2.73
N ILE A 136 -14.06 4.64 -3.13
CA ILE A 136 -14.81 5.88 -2.88
C ILE A 136 -16.21 5.79 -3.47
N VAL A 137 -16.30 5.39 -4.73
CA VAL A 137 -17.56 5.29 -5.49
C VAL A 137 -18.52 4.30 -4.83
N ASN A 138 -18.02 3.25 -4.19
CA ASN A 138 -18.83 2.23 -3.51
C ASN A 138 -19.06 2.51 -2.02
N SER A 139 -18.39 3.49 -1.39
CA SER A 139 -18.65 3.86 0.00
C SER A 139 -20.10 4.35 0.18
N ASN A 140 -20.73 3.90 1.26
CA ASN A 140 -22.07 4.35 1.67
C ASN A 140 -22.06 5.65 2.47
N ASN A 141 -20.89 6.08 2.91
CA ASN A 141 -20.75 7.22 3.82
C ASN A 141 -20.71 8.53 3.03
N THR A 142 -21.81 9.26 3.01
CA THR A 142 -21.94 10.57 2.33
C THR A 142 -21.08 11.68 2.95
N LYS A 143 -20.48 11.44 4.10
CA LYS A 143 -19.59 12.36 4.80
C LYS A 143 -18.12 11.96 4.65
N TYR A 144 -17.87 10.96 3.86
CA TYR A 144 -16.58 10.39 3.68
C TYR A 144 -15.58 11.39 3.05
N MET A 145 -14.40 11.45 3.65
CA MET A 145 -13.28 12.28 3.18
C MET A 145 -12.02 11.43 3.29
N PRO A 146 -11.58 10.80 2.19
CA PRO A 146 -10.37 9.97 2.16
C PRO A 146 -9.15 10.72 2.72
N GLY A 147 -8.37 10.05 3.56
CA GLY A 147 -7.25 10.64 4.29
C GLY A 147 -7.53 10.95 5.75
N ASN A 148 -8.78 10.80 6.22
CA ASN A 148 -9.12 10.73 7.64
C ASN A 148 -8.94 9.28 8.12
N LEU A 149 -7.75 8.95 8.61
CA LEU A 149 -7.33 7.56 8.90
C LEU A 149 -8.32 6.80 9.79
N ALA A 150 -8.93 7.45 10.77
CA ALA A 150 -9.91 6.80 11.64
C ALA A 150 -11.22 6.48 10.90
N HIS A 151 -11.68 7.38 10.03
CA HIS A 151 -12.86 7.13 9.20
C HIS A 151 -12.55 6.13 8.08
N ASP A 152 -11.39 6.24 7.45
CA ASP A 152 -10.94 5.30 6.43
C ASP A 152 -10.88 3.89 7.01
N ALA A 153 -10.32 3.73 8.22
CA ALA A 153 -10.24 2.45 8.91
C ALA A 153 -11.63 1.88 9.21
N LYS A 154 -12.59 2.73 9.59
CA LYS A 154 -13.96 2.29 9.84
C LYS A 154 -14.63 1.76 8.57
N GLU A 155 -14.58 2.53 7.48
CA GLU A 155 -15.14 2.11 6.18
C GLU A 155 -14.46 0.83 5.68
N LEU A 156 -13.14 0.76 5.82
CA LEU A 156 -12.35 -0.41 5.43
C LEU A 156 -12.75 -1.64 6.25
N TYR A 157 -12.91 -1.49 7.55
CA TYR A 157 -13.33 -2.58 8.45
C TYR A 157 -14.73 -3.10 8.08
N ASP A 158 -15.68 -2.18 7.85
CA ASP A 158 -17.03 -2.54 7.41
C ASP A 158 -17.01 -3.33 6.08
N VAL A 159 -16.14 -2.95 5.15
CA VAL A 159 -15.90 -3.70 3.89
C VAL A 159 -15.26 -5.05 4.16
N MET A 160 -14.29 -5.13 5.06
CA MET A 160 -13.62 -6.39 5.41
C MET A 160 -14.60 -7.40 6.01
N GLU A 161 -15.52 -6.96 6.85
CA GLU A 161 -16.58 -7.83 7.40
C GLU A 161 -17.47 -8.41 6.29
N LEU A 162 -17.92 -7.56 5.35
CA LEU A 162 -18.75 -7.99 4.22
C LEU A 162 -18.01 -8.95 3.27
N VAL A 163 -16.76 -8.62 2.96
CA VAL A 163 -15.90 -9.47 2.11
C VAL A 163 -15.63 -10.80 2.78
N TRP A 164 -15.33 -10.80 4.09
CA TRP A 164 -15.10 -12.02 4.84
C TRP A 164 -16.34 -12.93 4.85
N GLN A 165 -17.52 -12.36 5.08
CA GLN A 165 -18.76 -13.11 5.02
C GLN A 165 -18.97 -13.75 3.63
N GLN A 166 -18.77 -12.99 2.54
CA GLN A 166 -18.90 -13.53 1.18
C GLN A 166 -17.89 -14.67 0.92
N VAL A 167 -16.64 -14.51 1.33
CA VAL A 167 -15.56 -15.51 1.14
C VAL A 167 -15.84 -16.79 1.94
N GLN A 168 -16.46 -16.69 3.12
CA GLN A 168 -16.91 -17.86 3.87
C GLN A 168 -18.06 -18.58 3.18
N ASP A 169 -19.07 -17.83 2.73
CA ASP A 169 -20.30 -18.39 2.20
C ASP A 169 -20.15 -18.94 0.78
N GLU A 170 -19.38 -18.26 -0.09
CA GLU A 170 -19.27 -18.59 -1.51
C GLU A 170 -17.99 -19.38 -1.84
N ASP A 171 -16.88 -19.10 -1.18
CA ASP A 171 -15.57 -19.71 -1.44
C ASP A 171 -15.19 -20.79 -0.40
N GLU A 172 -16.02 -21.02 0.61
CA GLU A 172 -15.82 -22.02 1.67
C GLU A 172 -14.43 -21.91 2.34
N VAL A 173 -13.99 -20.69 2.66
CA VAL A 173 -12.70 -20.45 3.31
C VAL A 173 -12.84 -20.59 4.83
N GLU A 174 -12.00 -21.43 5.41
CA GLU A 174 -11.91 -21.63 6.86
C GLU A 174 -10.63 -21.01 7.41
N ALA A 175 -10.77 -20.04 8.30
CA ALA A 175 -9.66 -19.34 8.94
C ALA A 175 -9.20 -20.02 10.23
N SER A 176 -7.90 -20.23 10.40
CA SER A 176 -7.31 -20.61 11.69
C SER A 176 -7.01 -19.41 12.57
N SER A 177 -6.66 -18.26 11.99
CA SER A 177 -6.41 -16.98 12.64
C SER A 177 -6.46 -15.85 11.61
N PHE A 178 -6.34 -14.59 12.07
CA PHE A 178 -6.34 -13.43 11.19
C PHE A 178 -5.11 -12.56 11.38
N ALA A 179 -4.64 -12.02 10.25
CA ALA A 179 -3.58 -11.02 10.17
C ALA A 179 -4.00 -9.88 9.24
N ILE A 180 -3.35 -8.75 9.38
CA ILE A 180 -3.52 -7.61 8.46
C ILE A 180 -2.17 -6.99 8.12
N THR A 181 -2.02 -6.57 6.89
CA THR A 181 -0.87 -5.82 6.42
C THR A 181 -1.26 -4.78 5.38
N GLY A 182 -0.37 -3.84 5.15
CA GLY A 182 -0.49 -2.89 4.07
C GLY A 182 0.80 -2.12 3.88
N TYR A 183 1.02 -1.59 2.70
CA TYR A 183 2.18 -0.76 2.41
C TYR A 183 1.80 0.71 2.29
N SER A 184 2.73 1.61 2.64
CA SER A 184 2.52 3.06 2.60
C SER A 184 1.24 3.45 3.38
N LEU A 185 0.31 4.19 2.78
CA LEU A 185 -0.98 4.53 3.39
C LEU A 185 -1.78 3.30 3.83
N GLY A 186 -1.69 2.18 3.11
CA GLY A 186 -2.30 0.92 3.53
C GLY A 186 -1.75 0.38 4.86
N GLY A 187 -0.46 0.61 5.13
CA GLY A 187 0.15 0.33 6.44
C GLY A 187 -0.44 1.21 7.55
N ALA A 188 -0.60 2.51 7.29
CA ALA A 188 -1.27 3.40 8.25
C ALA A 188 -2.73 2.99 8.49
N HIS A 189 -3.48 2.63 7.43
CA HIS A 189 -4.83 2.11 7.57
C HIS A 189 -4.86 0.81 8.40
N SER A 190 -3.93 -0.12 8.15
CA SER A 190 -3.83 -1.38 8.91
C SER A 190 -3.63 -1.15 10.40
N ALA A 191 -2.86 -0.12 10.78
CA ALA A 191 -2.68 0.26 12.17
C ALA A 191 -4.00 0.72 12.83
N PHE A 192 -4.75 1.60 12.16
CA PHE A 192 -6.05 2.08 12.66
C PHE A 192 -7.14 1.01 12.64
N VAL A 193 -7.14 0.13 11.62
CA VAL A 193 -8.03 -1.05 11.55
C VAL A 193 -7.76 -1.98 12.71
N SER A 194 -6.49 -2.24 13.02
CA SER A 194 -6.09 -3.09 14.15
C SER A 194 -6.52 -2.51 15.49
N LEU A 195 -6.41 -1.18 15.68
CA LEU A 195 -6.95 -0.52 16.88
C LEU A 195 -8.48 -0.66 16.96
N LEU A 196 -9.18 -0.48 15.85
CA LEU A 196 -10.65 -0.64 15.81
C LEU A 196 -11.07 -2.07 16.14
N ASP A 197 -10.28 -3.05 15.72
CA ASP A 197 -10.54 -4.47 16.02
C ASP A 197 -10.41 -4.81 17.51
N GLU A 198 -9.66 -4.04 18.30
CA GLU A 198 -9.64 -4.20 19.77
C GLU A 198 -11.02 -3.97 20.40
N GLU A 199 -11.83 -3.14 19.77
CA GLU A 199 -13.20 -2.85 20.21
C GLU A 199 -14.23 -3.82 19.58
N ARG A 200 -14.16 -3.99 18.24
CA ARG A 200 -15.12 -4.79 17.47
C ARG A 200 -14.92 -6.29 17.61
N LYS A 201 -13.66 -6.75 17.66
CA LYS A 201 -13.25 -8.14 17.86
C LYS A 201 -13.86 -9.15 16.87
N VAL A 202 -14.09 -8.73 15.64
CA VAL A 202 -14.58 -9.63 14.59
C VAL A 202 -13.46 -10.53 14.10
N PHE A 203 -12.28 -9.96 13.86
CA PHE A 203 -11.11 -10.68 13.36
C PHE A 203 -10.17 -11.11 14.48
N ASN A 204 -10.04 -10.32 15.56
CA ASN A 204 -9.06 -10.54 16.62
C ASN A 204 -7.67 -10.77 16.05
N PHE A 205 -7.16 -9.79 15.26
CA PHE A 205 -5.88 -9.92 14.58
C PHE A 205 -4.77 -10.34 15.55
N GLU A 206 -4.09 -11.44 15.23
CA GLU A 206 -2.93 -11.91 15.97
C GLU A 206 -1.65 -11.18 15.54
N LYS A 207 -1.63 -10.67 14.29
CA LYS A 207 -0.44 -10.10 13.67
C LYS A 207 -0.81 -8.94 12.75
N VAL A 208 -0.03 -7.87 12.86
CA VAL A 208 -0.21 -6.65 12.09
C VAL A 208 1.15 -6.20 11.57
N LEU A 209 1.34 -6.22 10.24
CA LEU A 209 2.58 -5.80 9.62
C LEU A 209 2.38 -4.47 8.89
N LEU A 210 3.08 -3.44 9.35
CA LEU A 210 3.05 -2.10 8.76
C LEU A 210 4.28 -1.92 7.88
N ILE A 211 4.09 -1.73 6.57
CA ILE A 211 5.18 -1.62 5.61
C ILE A 211 5.29 -0.19 5.11
N ASN A 212 6.38 0.51 5.44
CA ASN A 212 6.62 1.92 5.09
C ASN A 212 5.42 2.84 5.38
N PRO A 213 4.75 2.75 6.54
CA PRO A 213 3.59 3.59 6.82
C PRO A 213 4.01 5.05 7.01
N PRO A 214 3.30 6.03 6.43
CA PRO A 214 3.52 7.43 6.72
C PRO A 214 3.13 7.74 8.16
N VAL A 215 4.07 8.27 8.96
CA VAL A 215 3.78 8.69 10.34
C VAL A 215 2.80 9.85 10.35
N SER A 216 3.04 10.85 9.52
CA SER A 216 2.15 11.98 9.29
C SER A 216 1.77 12.05 7.81
N LEU A 217 0.52 11.72 7.51
CA LEU A 217 0.02 11.75 6.14
C LEU A 217 0.18 13.14 5.50
N TYR A 218 -0.14 14.21 6.24
CA TYR A 218 -0.02 15.58 5.75
C TYR A 218 1.41 15.92 5.34
N HIS A 219 2.41 15.56 6.16
CA HIS A 219 3.81 15.83 5.81
C HIS A 219 4.27 15.03 4.59
N SER A 220 3.95 13.75 4.53
CA SER A 220 4.29 12.90 3.39
C SER A 220 3.71 13.41 2.07
N VAL A 221 2.43 13.79 2.06
CA VAL A 221 1.80 14.33 0.84
C VAL A 221 2.31 15.74 0.49
N SER A 222 2.76 16.52 1.48
CA SER A 222 3.39 17.82 1.23
C SER A 222 4.72 17.68 0.48
N ILE A 223 5.50 16.63 0.77
CA ILE A 223 6.73 16.30 0.04
C ILE A 223 6.39 15.93 -1.42
N LEU A 224 5.37 15.09 -1.62
CA LEU A 224 4.92 14.71 -2.96
C LEU A 224 4.43 15.90 -3.79
N ASP A 225 3.71 16.84 -3.17
CA ASP A 225 3.29 18.08 -3.82
C ASP A 225 4.49 18.95 -4.24
N GLN A 226 5.58 18.97 -3.45
CA GLN A 226 6.81 19.69 -3.81
C GLN A 226 7.53 19.05 -5.00
N TYR A 227 7.47 17.73 -5.18
CA TYR A 227 8.06 17.09 -6.34
C TYR A 227 7.36 17.49 -7.64
N PHE A 228 6.07 17.86 -7.58
CA PHE A 228 5.29 18.31 -8.72
C PHE A 228 4.76 19.74 -8.50
N ASP A 229 5.68 20.70 -8.39
CA ASP A 229 5.31 22.11 -8.24
C ASP A 229 5.15 22.80 -9.60
N LEU A 230 3.88 23.01 -10.00
CA LEU A 230 3.51 23.74 -11.22
C LEU A 230 3.94 25.21 -11.19
N ARG A 231 4.22 25.81 -10.04
CA ARG A 231 4.57 27.22 -9.93
C ARG A 231 6.03 27.46 -10.32
N SER A 232 6.92 26.58 -9.85
CA SER A 232 8.37 26.69 -10.09
C SER A 232 8.80 26.01 -11.39
N ASN A 233 8.03 25.02 -11.90
CA ASN A 233 8.44 24.16 -13.02
C ASN A 233 7.32 23.85 -14.02
N ARG A 234 6.42 24.82 -14.30
CA ARG A 234 5.20 24.59 -15.08
C ARG A 234 5.45 23.90 -16.44
N HIS A 235 6.45 24.35 -17.19
CA HIS A 235 6.73 23.76 -18.50
C HIS A 235 7.22 22.32 -18.41
N ALA A 236 8.12 22.02 -17.47
CA ALA A 236 8.63 20.67 -17.27
C ALA A 236 7.52 19.74 -16.74
N ALA A 237 6.67 20.24 -15.85
CA ALA A 237 5.55 19.49 -15.30
C ALA A 237 4.51 19.14 -16.37
N ILE A 238 4.13 20.10 -17.23
CA ILE A 238 3.23 19.86 -18.35
C ILE A 238 3.85 18.86 -19.34
N ALA A 239 5.12 19.04 -19.70
CA ALA A 239 5.82 18.12 -20.58
C ALA A 239 5.87 16.70 -20.02
N MET A 240 6.05 16.54 -18.71
CA MET A 240 6.03 15.23 -18.03
C MET A 240 4.61 14.62 -18.09
N PHE A 241 3.56 15.37 -17.84
CA PHE A 241 2.19 14.89 -18.01
C PHE A 241 1.90 14.44 -19.44
N ASP A 242 2.26 15.26 -20.41
CA ASP A 242 2.07 14.93 -21.83
C ASP A 242 2.81 13.64 -22.20
N GLU A 243 4.03 13.46 -21.69
CA GLU A 243 4.82 12.25 -21.91
C GLU A 243 4.20 11.03 -21.22
N ILE A 244 3.68 11.17 -19.98
CA ILE A 244 2.95 10.10 -19.27
C ILE A 244 1.74 9.68 -20.09
N PHE A 245 0.90 10.64 -20.49
CA PHE A 245 -0.30 10.35 -21.28
C PHE A 245 0.02 9.71 -22.64
N LYS A 246 1.06 10.18 -23.30
CA LYS A 246 1.50 9.59 -24.57
C LYS A 246 1.92 8.15 -24.40
N ARG A 247 2.83 7.87 -23.45
CA ARG A 247 3.29 6.49 -23.17
C ARG A 247 2.17 5.58 -22.73
N PHE A 248 1.27 6.10 -21.90
CA PHE A 248 0.10 5.35 -21.49
C PHE A 248 -0.81 5.01 -22.67
N SER A 249 -1.08 5.97 -23.55
CA SER A 249 -1.87 5.74 -24.77
C SER A 249 -1.23 4.72 -25.70
N ASP A 250 0.10 4.77 -25.84
CA ASP A 250 0.86 3.80 -26.63
C ASP A 250 0.79 2.41 -26.00
N GLY A 251 0.99 2.30 -24.67
CA GLY A 251 0.89 1.05 -23.91
C GLY A 251 -0.52 0.47 -23.88
N TYR A 252 -1.56 1.31 -23.75
CA TYR A 252 -2.95 0.90 -23.83
C TYR A 252 -3.29 0.33 -25.22
N SER A 253 -2.81 0.98 -26.28
CA SER A 253 -2.99 0.50 -27.64
C SER A 253 -2.28 -0.84 -27.89
N ALA A 254 -1.19 -1.11 -27.16
CA ALA A 254 -0.47 -2.38 -27.17
C ALA A 254 -1.06 -3.43 -26.21
N GLN A 255 -2.13 -3.12 -25.48
CA GLN A 255 -2.74 -3.95 -24.42
C GLN A 255 -1.80 -4.30 -23.24
N GLU A 256 -0.81 -3.48 -22.98
CA GLU A 256 0.19 -3.74 -21.92
C GLU A 256 -0.26 -3.30 -20.53
N SER A 257 -1.20 -2.35 -20.40
CA SER A 257 -1.73 -1.88 -19.11
C SER A 257 -3.09 -1.20 -19.25
N SER A 258 -3.98 -1.41 -18.26
CA SER A 258 -5.29 -0.76 -18.16
C SER A 258 -5.47 0.14 -16.94
N ASN A 259 -4.49 0.20 -16.02
CA ASN A 259 -4.60 0.90 -14.75
C ASN A 259 -3.70 2.14 -14.71
N PHE A 260 -4.22 3.26 -14.16
CA PHE A 260 -3.50 4.52 -13.94
C PHE A 260 -2.93 4.63 -12.52
N ASP A 261 -2.48 3.52 -11.92
CA ASP A 261 -1.79 3.58 -10.65
C ASP A 261 -0.31 3.98 -10.81
N GLN A 262 0.36 4.29 -9.70
CA GLN A 262 1.76 4.71 -9.71
C GLN A 262 2.68 3.64 -10.30
N ASP A 263 2.45 2.39 -9.99
CA ASP A 263 3.28 1.28 -10.44
C ASP A 263 3.20 1.11 -11.97
N SER A 264 1.99 1.24 -12.53
CA SER A 264 1.79 1.22 -13.98
C SER A 264 2.50 2.39 -14.67
N ILE A 265 2.40 3.61 -14.11
CA ILE A 265 3.08 4.79 -14.63
C ILE A 265 4.61 4.59 -14.56
N PHE A 266 5.14 4.13 -13.43
CA PHE A 266 6.58 3.91 -13.28
C PHE A 266 7.11 2.86 -14.26
N SER A 267 6.33 1.80 -14.53
CA SER A 267 6.72 0.77 -15.49
C SER A 267 6.97 1.30 -16.90
N LEU A 268 6.24 2.34 -17.32
CA LEU A 268 6.43 3.00 -18.63
C LEU A 268 7.78 3.71 -18.75
N PHE A 269 8.40 4.06 -17.63
CA PHE A 269 9.67 4.79 -17.57
C PHE A 269 10.85 3.92 -17.10
N LYS A 270 10.63 2.64 -16.82
CA LYS A 270 11.65 1.73 -16.27
C LYS A 270 12.98 1.75 -17.03
N ASN A 271 12.94 1.90 -18.36
CA ASN A 271 14.11 1.91 -19.21
C ASN A 271 14.52 3.33 -19.67
N ALA A 272 13.87 4.37 -19.13
CA ALA A 272 14.19 5.75 -19.47
C ALA A 272 15.38 6.24 -18.63
N ASN A 273 16.35 6.89 -19.29
CA ASN A 273 17.46 7.51 -18.58
C ASN A 273 17.05 8.90 -18.07
N LEU A 274 16.38 8.94 -16.93
CA LEU A 274 15.86 10.17 -16.31
C LEU A 274 16.87 10.72 -15.32
N THR A 275 17.01 12.04 -15.31
CA THR A 275 17.74 12.78 -14.26
C THR A 275 16.97 12.71 -12.93
N GLU A 276 17.65 13.01 -11.81
CA GLU A 276 16.98 13.03 -10.50
C GLU A 276 15.81 14.03 -10.44
N ALA A 277 15.94 15.17 -11.11
CA ALA A 277 14.87 16.15 -11.21
C ALA A 277 13.64 15.62 -11.97
N GLU A 278 13.87 14.89 -13.07
CA GLU A 278 12.81 14.25 -13.83
C GLU A 278 12.18 13.07 -13.07
N LEU A 279 12.97 12.31 -12.29
CA LEU A 279 12.47 11.26 -11.42
C LEU A 279 11.54 11.83 -10.33
N LYS A 280 11.96 12.89 -9.64
CA LYS A 280 11.10 13.61 -8.66
C LYS A 280 9.82 14.09 -9.30
N LEU A 281 9.93 14.70 -10.49
CA LEU A 281 8.78 15.21 -11.23
C LEU A 281 7.82 14.09 -11.64
N LEU A 282 8.34 12.95 -12.12
CA LEU A 282 7.54 11.77 -12.47
C LEU A 282 6.81 11.20 -11.25
N ILE A 283 7.50 11.08 -10.11
CA ILE A 283 6.89 10.62 -8.86
C ILE A 283 5.77 11.58 -8.45
N GLY A 284 6.05 12.86 -8.36
CA GLY A 284 5.04 13.86 -8.00
C GLY A 284 3.85 13.90 -8.97
N ALA A 285 4.10 13.78 -10.28
CA ALA A 285 3.06 13.72 -11.31
C ALA A 285 2.17 12.48 -11.13
N SER A 286 2.76 11.30 -10.87
CA SER A 286 2.02 10.06 -10.65
C SER A 286 1.09 10.15 -9.45
N PHE A 287 1.57 10.70 -8.34
CA PHE A 287 0.73 10.93 -7.16
C PHE A 287 -0.32 12.03 -7.38
N ARG A 288 -0.01 13.06 -8.18
CA ARG A 288 -0.99 14.08 -8.56
C ARG A 288 -2.11 13.47 -9.43
N MET A 289 -1.82 12.54 -10.32
CA MET A 289 -2.84 11.82 -11.08
C MET A 289 -3.73 10.99 -10.16
N SER A 290 -3.16 10.25 -9.22
CA SER A 290 -3.94 9.51 -8.21
C SER A 290 -4.82 10.41 -7.34
N SER A 291 -4.29 11.56 -6.89
CA SER A 291 -5.10 12.52 -6.13
C SER A 291 -6.21 13.14 -6.95
N SER A 292 -5.96 13.37 -8.25
CA SER A 292 -6.98 13.87 -9.18
C SER A 292 -8.12 12.87 -9.35
N ASP A 293 -7.81 11.59 -9.53
CA ASP A 293 -8.81 10.52 -9.61
C ASP A 293 -9.62 10.40 -8.30
N MET A 294 -8.94 10.43 -7.15
CA MET A 294 -9.57 10.43 -5.83
C MET A 294 -10.54 11.62 -5.66
N ILE A 295 -10.10 12.85 -5.96
CA ILE A 295 -10.89 14.06 -5.77
C ILE A 295 -12.07 14.09 -6.75
N PHE A 296 -11.87 13.65 -8.00
CA PHE A 296 -12.93 13.55 -8.98
C PHE A 296 -14.00 12.52 -8.58
N ALA A 297 -13.56 11.35 -8.12
CA ALA A 297 -14.46 10.30 -7.62
C ALA A 297 -15.27 10.78 -6.40
N LEU A 298 -14.61 11.49 -5.49
CA LEU A 298 -15.23 12.07 -4.31
C LEU A 298 -16.27 13.15 -4.68
N ASP A 299 -15.86 14.10 -5.53
CA ASP A 299 -16.72 15.22 -5.95
C ASP A 299 -17.98 14.73 -6.65
N THR A 300 -17.81 13.78 -7.58
CA THR A 300 -18.90 13.23 -8.37
C THR A 300 -19.83 12.34 -7.52
N SER A 301 -19.25 11.47 -6.67
CA SER A 301 -20.05 10.55 -5.84
C SER A 301 -20.85 11.24 -4.76
N PHE A 302 -20.36 12.37 -4.24
CA PHE A 302 -20.99 13.10 -3.12
C PHE A 302 -21.54 14.48 -3.53
N ASN A 303 -21.48 14.81 -4.84
CA ASN A 303 -22.02 16.05 -5.39
C ASN A 303 -21.53 17.30 -4.65
N SER A 304 -20.24 17.36 -4.37
CA SER A 304 -19.64 18.45 -3.61
C SER A 304 -19.55 19.75 -4.39
N GLY A 305 -19.41 19.68 -5.73
CA GLY A 305 -19.29 20.82 -6.63
C GLY A 305 -17.93 21.50 -6.59
N ALA A 306 -16.88 20.76 -6.16
CA ALA A 306 -15.52 21.28 -6.11
C ALA A 306 -14.87 21.36 -7.49
N VAL A 307 -15.08 20.36 -8.34
CA VAL A 307 -14.49 20.26 -9.67
C VAL A 307 -15.53 20.05 -10.79
N THR A 308 -16.67 19.49 -10.47
CA THR A 308 -17.81 19.33 -11.36
C THR A 308 -18.91 20.33 -11.00
N TYR A 309 -19.88 20.53 -11.88
CA TYR A 309 -21.03 21.35 -11.54
C TYR A 309 -21.92 20.62 -10.54
N LYS A 310 -22.32 21.31 -9.47
CA LYS A 310 -23.21 20.76 -8.47
C LYS A 310 -24.56 20.35 -9.09
N ASN A 311 -25.05 19.16 -8.71
CA ASN A 311 -26.25 18.54 -9.27
C ASN A 311 -26.20 18.27 -10.79
N HIS A 312 -25.00 18.10 -11.34
CA HIS A 312 -24.82 17.63 -12.70
C HIS A 312 -24.45 16.15 -12.67
N ASP A 313 -25.35 15.31 -13.21
CA ASP A 313 -25.08 13.89 -13.40
C ASP A 313 -24.26 13.72 -14.67
N ILE A 314 -22.97 13.42 -14.51
CA ILE A 314 -22.05 13.23 -15.63
C ILE A 314 -22.38 11.92 -16.34
N ASP A 315 -22.77 12.00 -17.61
CA ASP A 315 -23.01 10.85 -18.48
C ASP A 315 -21.69 10.11 -18.77
N LYS A 316 -21.78 8.80 -18.96
CA LYS A 316 -20.60 7.95 -19.27
C LYS A 316 -19.86 8.31 -20.56
N PHE A 317 -20.50 9.06 -21.47
CA PHE A 317 -19.92 9.54 -22.73
C PHE A 317 -19.54 11.02 -22.69
N GLU A 318 -19.80 11.69 -21.59
CA GLU A 318 -19.45 13.10 -21.44
C GLU A 318 -17.94 13.32 -21.37
N SER A 319 -17.46 14.42 -21.97
CA SER A 319 -16.05 14.76 -21.90
C SER A 319 -15.65 15.19 -20.50
N LEU A 320 -14.67 14.50 -19.92
CA LEU A 320 -14.10 14.81 -18.61
C LEU A 320 -12.96 15.85 -18.65
N THR A 321 -12.61 16.37 -19.84
CA THR A 321 -11.43 17.24 -20.03
C THR A 321 -11.42 18.42 -19.06
N HIS A 322 -12.53 19.14 -18.92
CA HIS A 322 -12.60 20.30 -18.03
C HIS A 322 -12.50 19.91 -16.55
N SER A 323 -13.17 18.84 -16.15
CA SER A 323 -13.11 18.35 -14.78
C SER A 323 -11.70 17.86 -14.43
N MET A 324 -11.05 17.13 -15.34
CA MET A 324 -9.69 16.65 -15.17
C MET A 324 -8.67 17.80 -15.11
N GLN A 325 -8.81 18.82 -15.93
CA GLN A 325 -7.97 20.02 -15.86
C GLN A 325 -8.11 20.75 -14.52
N ARG A 326 -9.33 20.90 -14.02
CA ARG A 326 -9.58 21.57 -12.73
C ARG A 326 -9.04 20.76 -11.56
N VAL A 327 -9.24 19.45 -11.55
CA VAL A 327 -8.80 18.61 -10.46
C VAL A 327 -7.28 18.45 -10.43
N SER A 328 -6.60 18.46 -11.59
CA SER A 328 -5.14 18.36 -11.65
C SER A 328 -4.41 19.56 -11.04
N ASP A 329 -5.08 20.70 -10.89
CA ASP A 329 -4.55 21.88 -10.21
C ASP A 329 -4.68 21.79 -8.67
N ILE A 330 -5.45 20.83 -8.14
CA ILE A 330 -5.65 20.65 -6.69
C ILE A 330 -4.53 19.77 -6.14
N THR A 331 -3.70 20.35 -5.26
CA THR A 331 -2.66 19.60 -4.54
C THR A 331 -3.26 18.82 -3.37
N PHE A 332 -2.53 17.86 -2.81
CA PHE A 332 -2.94 17.20 -1.57
C PHE A 332 -3.11 18.21 -0.43
N VAL A 333 -2.19 19.16 -0.33
CA VAL A 333 -2.27 20.22 0.66
C VAL A 333 -3.52 21.08 0.44
N ASN A 334 -3.85 21.45 -0.82
CA ASN A 334 -5.08 22.17 -1.12
C ASN A 334 -6.34 21.35 -0.79
N TYR A 335 -6.32 20.05 -1.03
CA TYR A 335 -7.42 19.16 -0.63
C TYR A 335 -7.59 19.13 0.89
N PHE A 336 -6.49 19.00 1.64
CA PHE A 336 -6.53 19.02 3.10
C PHE A 336 -7.06 20.36 3.63
N GLU A 337 -6.47 21.48 3.19
CA GLU A 337 -6.81 22.82 3.70
C GLU A 337 -8.17 23.32 3.16
N GLY A 338 -8.49 23.00 1.93
CA GLY A 338 -9.71 23.49 1.27
C GLY A 338 -10.96 22.61 1.45
N ALA A 339 -10.80 21.34 1.82
CA ALA A 339 -11.92 20.42 1.99
C ALA A 339 -11.93 19.73 3.35
N MET A 340 -10.84 19.06 3.77
CA MET A 340 -10.84 18.28 5.01
C MET A 340 -10.91 19.18 6.26
N LEU A 341 -10.09 20.23 6.35
CA LEU A 341 -10.08 21.14 7.50
C LEU A 341 -11.43 21.87 7.67
N PRO A 342 -12.01 22.51 6.63
CA PRO A 342 -13.35 23.10 6.76
C PRO A 342 -14.42 22.08 7.15
N ARG A 343 -14.32 20.86 6.65
CA ARG A 343 -15.24 19.79 7.03
C ARG A 343 -15.13 19.43 8.50
N ALA A 344 -13.93 19.26 9.02
CA ALA A 344 -13.69 18.99 10.44
C ALA A 344 -14.15 20.17 11.32
N GLN A 345 -14.02 21.41 10.85
CA GLN A 345 -14.50 22.61 11.54
C GLN A 345 -16.03 22.71 11.61
N LEU A 346 -16.77 22.07 10.71
CA LEU A 346 -18.24 21.95 10.85
C LEU A 346 -18.64 21.08 12.05
N GLU A 347 -17.80 20.13 12.42
CA GLU A 347 -18.03 19.23 13.57
C GLU A 347 -17.45 19.82 14.87
N ASN A 348 -16.30 20.47 14.79
CA ASN A 348 -15.62 21.15 15.88
C ASN A 348 -15.02 22.47 15.39
N ALA A 349 -15.75 23.59 15.58
CA ALA A 349 -15.36 24.90 15.08
C ALA A 349 -13.98 25.39 15.57
N ASN A 350 -13.47 24.85 16.67
CA ASN A 350 -12.20 25.26 17.27
C ASN A 350 -11.01 24.39 16.85
N ILE A 351 -11.23 23.34 16.03
CA ILE A 351 -10.14 22.48 15.64
C ILE A 351 -9.12 23.24 14.78
N THR A 352 -7.89 23.21 15.20
CA THR A 352 -6.78 23.82 14.47
C THR A 352 -6.25 22.88 13.38
N LYS A 353 -5.49 23.45 12.44
CA LYS A 353 -4.81 22.65 11.41
C LYS A 353 -3.87 21.62 12.03
N ASP A 354 -3.07 22.02 13.01
CA ASP A 354 -2.07 21.14 13.64
C ASP A 354 -2.75 20.00 14.44
N GLU A 355 -3.83 20.28 15.14
CA GLU A 355 -4.63 19.24 15.81
C GLU A 355 -5.23 18.25 14.80
N LEU A 356 -5.65 18.73 13.63
CA LEU A 356 -6.19 17.86 12.60
C LEU A 356 -5.09 17.00 11.96
N ILE A 357 -3.92 17.57 11.70
CA ILE A 357 -2.73 16.84 11.20
C ILE A 357 -2.35 15.73 12.19
N HIS A 358 -2.30 16.04 13.49
CA HIS A 358 -2.03 15.06 14.54
C HIS A 358 -3.10 13.96 14.54
N ARG A 359 -4.38 14.31 14.49
CA ARG A 359 -5.51 13.36 14.49
C ARG A 359 -5.47 12.40 13.28
N TYR A 360 -4.97 12.85 12.13
CA TYR A 360 -4.85 12.07 10.90
C TYR A 360 -3.42 11.54 10.69
N SER A 361 -2.77 11.16 11.79
CA SER A 361 -1.42 10.61 11.80
C SER A 361 -1.34 9.40 12.73
N LEU A 362 -0.26 8.62 12.64
CA LEU A 362 0.02 7.52 13.57
C LEU A 362 0.24 8.00 14.99
N HIS A 363 0.59 9.29 15.20
CA HIS A 363 0.67 9.87 16.55
C HIS A 363 -0.66 9.83 17.30
N ALA A 364 -1.80 9.86 16.61
CA ALA A 364 -3.11 9.76 17.26
C ALA A 364 -3.33 8.44 17.97
N ILE A 365 -2.59 7.39 17.59
CA ILE A 365 -2.70 6.03 18.14
C ILE A 365 -1.36 5.53 18.69
N GLU A 366 -0.46 6.45 19.03
CA GLU A 366 0.92 6.15 19.46
C GLU A 366 0.97 5.20 20.66
N ASP A 367 0.14 5.45 21.68
CA ASP A 367 0.06 4.61 22.87
C ASP A 367 -0.34 3.16 22.52
N TYR A 368 -1.28 2.98 21.59
CA TYR A 368 -1.65 1.66 21.12
C TYR A 368 -0.49 0.98 20.39
N LEU A 369 0.17 1.69 19.49
CA LEU A 369 1.29 1.14 18.71
C LEU A 369 2.45 0.71 19.60
N LYS A 370 2.77 1.49 20.65
CA LYS A 370 3.85 1.19 21.60
C LYS A 370 3.57 -0.02 22.51
N ASN A 371 2.30 -0.21 22.87
CA ASN A 371 1.92 -1.20 23.87
C ASN A 371 1.36 -2.51 23.27
N SER A 372 1.27 -2.61 21.96
CA SER A 372 0.71 -3.78 21.28
C SER A 372 1.80 -4.71 20.76
N ASP A 373 1.86 -5.93 21.30
CA ASP A 373 2.86 -6.94 20.92
C ASP A 373 2.63 -7.52 19.50
N LYS A 374 1.45 -7.31 18.92
CA LYS A 374 1.11 -7.82 17.60
C LYS A 374 1.51 -6.88 16.43
N ILE A 375 1.97 -5.67 16.77
CA ILE A 375 2.37 -4.67 15.76
C ILE A 375 3.83 -4.88 15.37
N HIS A 376 4.06 -5.08 14.09
CA HIS A 376 5.38 -5.16 13.48
C HIS A 376 5.51 -4.07 12.42
N LEU A 377 6.67 -3.41 12.40
CA LEU A 377 6.93 -2.28 11.51
C LEU A 377 8.18 -2.54 10.68
N VAL A 378 8.06 -2.27 9.39
CA VAL A 378 9.20 -2.28 8.44
C VAL A 378 9.21 -0.96 7.71
N THR A 379 10.37 -0.32 7.66
CA THR A 379 10.56 0.94 6.93
C THR A 379 11.93 1.02 6.28
N ASN A 380 12.03 1.80 5.21
CA ASN A 380 13.29 2.10 4.54
C ASN A 380 13.94 3.32 5.18
N ASN A 381 15.26 3.29 5.37
CA ASN A 381 16.01 4.41 5.94
C ASN A 381 16.04 5.65 5.03
N ASP A 382 15.84 5.45 3.73
CA ASP A 382 15.92 6.47 2.70
C ASP A 382 14.59 6.68 1.96
N ASP A 383 13.48 6.44 2.64
CA ASP A 383 12.13 6.63 2.09
C ASP A 383 11.97 8.06 1.55
N ILE A 384 11.38 8.18 0.35
CA ILE A 384 11.23 9.48 -0.33
C ILE A 384 10.18 10.40 0.30
N ILE A 385 9.26 9.85 1.11
CA ILE A 385 8.17 10.59 1.75
C ILE A 385 8.31 10.68 3.27
N LEU A 386 9.37 10.09 3.83
CA LEU A 386 9.70 10.11 5.26
C LEU A 386 11.01 10.88 5.50
N ASP A 387 11.28 11.95 4.76
CA ASP A 387 12.54 12.70 4.81
C ASP A 387 12.78 13.34 6.18
N ALA A 388 13.71 12.78 6.94
CA ALA A 388 14.13 13.28 8.25
C ALA A 388 14.73 14.70 8.20
N THR A 389 15.11 15.20 7.02
CA THR A 389 15.73 16.53 6.88
C THR A 389 14.72 17.68 6.96
N ILE A 390 13.42 17.40 6.83
CA ILE A 390 12.34 18.41 6.85
C ILE A 390 11.71 18.54 8.25
N GLY A 391 12.37 18.05 9.30
CA GLY A 391 11.83 18.08 10.67
C GLY A 391 10.60 17.19 10.84
N VAL A 392 10.41 16.25 9.94
CA VAL A 392 9.39 15.21 10.04
C VAL A 392 9.81 14.27 11.16
N ILE A 393 8.94 14.09 12.12
CA ILE A 393 9.07 13.10 13.16
C ILE A 393 9.32 11.75 12.49
N SER A 394 10.49 11.18 12.72
CA SER A 394 10.84 9.87 12.18
C SER A 394 10.07 8.79 12.95
N LEU A 395 9.96 7.61 12.39
CA LEU A 395 9.41 6.46 13.11
C LEU A 395 10.18 6.14 14.40
N SER A 396 11.46 6.54 14.48
CA SER A 396 12.27 6.49 15.70
C SER A 396 11.76 7.43 16.81
N ASP A 397 11.09 8.53 16.44
CA ASP A 397 10.52 9.48 17.40
C ASP A 397 9.21 8.95 18.01
N LEU A 398 8.59 7.94 17.39
CA LEU A 398 7.50 7.18 18.00
C LEU A 398 7.99 6.21 19.08
N ASP A 399 9.32 6.17 19.36
CA ASP A 399 9.91 5.18 20.28
C ASP A 399 9.45 3.72 19.98
N LEU A 400 8.95 3.53 18.76
CA LEU A 400 8.76 2.20 18.23
C LEU A 400 10.18 1.66 18.05
N GLU A 401 10.66 0.90 19.02
CA GLU A 401 11.86 0.12 18.81
C GLU A 401 11.66 -0.62 17.50
N LEU A 402 12.44 -0.23 16.50
CA LEU A 402 12.68 -1.08 15.32
C LEU A 402 13.31 -2.33 15.92
N LYS A 403 12.46 -3.28 16.35
CA LYS A 403 12.91 -4.58 16.86
C LYS A 403 13.81 -5.11 15.77
N ASN A 404 15.10 -5.11 16.06
CA ASN A 404 16.12 -5.49 15.11
C ASN A 404 15.75 -6.88 14.61
N LEU A 405 15.33 -6.98 13.37
CA LEU A 405 14.88 -8.23 12.74
C LEU A 405 15.96 -9.33 12.81
N LYS A 406 17.21 -8.94 13.17
CA LYS A 406 18.35 -9.84 13.35
C LYS A 406 18.35 -10.62 14.68
N GLU A 407 17.61 -10.20 15.69
CA GLU A 407 17.75 -10.80 17.04
C GLU A 407 16.62 -11.74 17.46
N ASN A 408 15.48 -11.75 16.78
CA ASN A 408 14.36 -12.61 17.11
C ASN A 408 14.06 -13.60 15.99
N ASN A 409 14.59 -14.83 16.13
CA ASN A 409 14.25 -15.98 15.29
C ASN A 409 12.77 -16.43 15.39
N ASP A 410 11.97 -15.76 16.21
CA ASP A 410 10.53 -16.03 16.37
C ASP A 410 9.66 -15.12 15.52
N LEU A 411 10.21 -14.56 14.42
CA LEU A 411 9.44 -13.78 13.48
C LEU A 411 8.43 -14.67 12.78
N VAL A 412 7.22 -14.30 13.00
CA VAL A 412 6.00 -14.77 12.40
C VAL A 412 6.06 -14.87 10.87
N TRP A 413 7.03 -14.25 10.28
CA TRP A 413 7.30 -14.07 8.87
C TRP A 413 8.66 -14.68 8.49
N GLU A 414 9.03 -15.81 9.07
CA GLU A 414 10.36 -16.48 8.92
C GLU A 414 10.85 -16.57 7.48
N ASN A 415 9.97 -16.51 6.51
CA ASN A 415 10.30 -16.61 5.10
C ASN A 415 10.07 -15.33 4.31
N VAL A 416 9.52 -14.28 4.92
CA VAL A 416 9.50 -12.95 4.31
C VAL A 416 10.87 -12.35 4.54
N LYS A 417 11.76 -12.45 3.56
CA LYS A 417 13.09 -11.82 3.62
C LYS A 417 12.94 -10.32 3.49
N ILE A 418 12.82 -9.66 4.64
CA ILE A 418 12.76 -8.21 4.73
C ILE A 418 14.19 -7.71 4.90
N ARG A 419 14.69 -6.91 3.98
CA ARG A 419 16.00 -6.28 4.13
C ARG A 419 15.95 -5.20 5.21
N ALA A 420 16.72 -5.39 6.29
CA ALA A 420 16.93 -4.40 7.32
C ALA A 420 18.18 -3.52 7.06
N ASP A 421 18.89 -3.70 5.97
CA ASP A 421 20.25 -3.20 5.76
C ASP A 421 20.35 -2.02 4.78
N GLY A 422 19.42 -1.04 4.89
CA GLY A 422 19.64 0.32 4.37
C GLY A 422 19.74 0.46 2.86
N ALA A 423 19.30 -0.52 2.10
CA ALA A 423 19.17 -0.36 0.66
C ALA A 423 17.87 0.35 0.34
N SER A 424 17.96 1.45 -0.39
CA SER A 424 16.85 2.20 -0.94
C SER A 424 15.81 1.30 -1.58
N SER A 425 14.60 1.34 -1.09
CA SER A 425 13.50 0.59 -1.70
C SER A 425 12.16 1.26 -1.52
N SER A 426 12.11 2.58 -1.55
CA SER A 426 10.87 3.32 -1.42
C SER A 426 9.81 2.97 -2.45
N GLY A 427 10.11 2.12 -3.41
CA GLY A 427 9.21 1.85 -4.51
C GLY A 427 8.93 0.39 -4.81
N THR A 428 9.78 -0.53 -4.50
CA THR A 428 9.63 -1.89 -5.00
C THR A 428 9.70 -2.92 -3.89
N PHE A 429 8.54 -3.48 -3.57
CA PHE A 429 8.40 -4.73 -2.82
C PHE A 429 8.95 -5.95 -3.59
N ASN A 430 9.79 -5.75 -4.57
CA ASN A 430 10.46 -6.84 -5.27
C ASN A 430 11.57 -7.48 -4.44
N ASP A 431 11.87 -6.91 -3.26
CA ASP A 431 12.96 -7.35 -2.36
C ASP A 431 12.44 -7.87 -1.01
N ILE A 432 11.14 -8.07 -0.84
CA ILE A 432 10.55 -8.77 0.31
C ILE A 432 10.36 -10.24 -0.02
#